data_56851eeedbd7de04a5d0471788f5935f
#
_entry.id   56851eeedbd7de04a5d0471788f5935f
#
_cell.length_a   1.000
_cell.length_b   1.000
_cell.length_c   1.000
_cell.angle_alpha   90.00
_cell.angle_beta   90.00
_cell.angle_gamma   90.00
#
_symmetry.space_group_name_H-M   'P 1'
#
loop_
_entity.id
_entity.type
_entity.pdbx_description
1 polymer ?
#
loop_
_entity_poly.entity_id
_entity_poly.type
_entity_poly.pdbx_seq_one_letter_code
_entity_poly.pdbx_strand_id
1 'polypeptide(L)'
;ALGRDIMRTVGFDMARGRLDVSLHPFCGGAEDDVRITTRYEKGDFLNALMGVVHESGHALYEQGLPRAWHSQPVGAARGMSLHESQSLLMEMQVCRSAEFMAWAAPVIAAALGGDAQAPEWSADTLHRQVTRVRPGFIRVDADEITYPAHILVRYEMETALINGRMALRDLPGAFNDRIHDLLGLRVAEDRLGCLQDIHWPSGSWGYFPTYTLGAMIAAQLREAAQKACPTLMEDIARGDFSTLLTWLRAHVHHRASSASMRDIVRDATGAPPGPDAYLRHLRHRYCGE
;
A
#
# COMPACT_ATOMS: atom_id res chain seq x y z
N ALA A 1 4.23 13.47 -16.17
CA ALA A 1 3.04 13.24 -16.99
C ALA A 1 2.34 11.98 -16.49
N LEU A 2 2.85 10.76 -16.79
CA LEU A 2 2.20 9.47 -16.49
C LEU A 2 1.61 9.36 -15.07
N GLY A 3 2.40 9.66 -14.02
CA GLY A 3 1.90 9.60 -12.64
C GLY A 3 0.65 10.45 -12.40
N ARG A 4 0.59 11.68 -12.94
CA ARG A 4 -0.58 12.54 -12.83
C ARG A 4 -1.78 12.02 -13.61
N ASP A 5 -1.56 11.37 -14.73
CA ASP A 5 -2.64 10.80 -15.54
C ASP A 5 -3.23 9.58 -14.84
N ILE A 6 -2.39 8.71 -14.27
CA ILE A 6 -2.83 7.60 -13.42
C ILE A 6 -3.59 8.13 -12.20
N MET A 7 -3.07 9.16 -11.49
CA MET A 7 -3.79 9.77 -10.34
C MET A 7 -5.21 10.22 -10.69
N ARG A 8 -5.37 10.91 -11.84
CA ARG A 8 -6.70 11.32 -12.30
C ARG A 8 -7.60 10.13 -12.59
N THR A 9 -7.05 9.11 -13.24
CA THR A 9 -7.79 7.90 -13.58
C THR A 9 -8.27 7.16 -12.34
N VAL A 10 -7.43 7.03 -11.30
CA VAL A 10 -7.84 6.40 -10.04
C VAL A 10 -8.76 7.30 -9.20
N GLY A 11 -9.04 8.53 -9.66
CA GLY A 11 -10.06 9.42 -9.09
C GLY A 11 -9.54 10.50 -8.14
N PHE A 12 -8.22 10.77 -8.14
CA PHE A 12 -7.66 11.89 -7.37
C PHE A 12 -8.12 13.24 -7.94
N ASP A 13 -8.71 14.07 -7.08
CA ASP A 13 -9.14 15.42 -7.43
C ASP A 13 -7.94 16.39 -7.41
N MET A 14 -7.43 16.73 -8.60
CA MET A 14 -6.31 17.65 -8.77
C MET A 14 -6.64 19.11 -8.38
N ALA A 15 -7.92 19.46 -8.19
CA ALA A 15 -8.32 20.77 -7.68
C ALA A 15 -8.19 20.86 -6.15
N ARG A 16 -8.09 19.71 -5.49
CA ARG A 16 -7.95 19.57 -4.04
C ARG A 16 -6.62 18.92 -3.64
N GLY A 17 -5.60 19.05 -4.46
CA GLY A 17 -4.29 18.51 -4.14
C GLY A 17 -3.32 18.51 -5.31
N ARG A 18 -2.12 18.02 -5.08
CA ARG A 18 -1.03 18.04 -6.06
C ARG A 18 -0.01 16.92 -5.85
N LEU A 19 0.75 16.65 -6.90
CA LEU A 19 1.90 15.75 -6.90
C LEU A 19 3.18 16.57 -7.05
N ASP A 20 4.10 16.41 -6.10
CA ASP A 20 5.44 17.00 -6.09
C ASP A 20 6.54 15.92 -6.04
N VAL A 21 7.80 16.33 -6.00
CA VAL A 21 8.97 15.45 -5.89
C VAL A 21 9.63 15.64 -4.53
N SER A 22 9.97 14.53 -3.86
CA SER A 22 10.74 14.52 -2.62
C SER A 22 11.69 13.32 -2.56
N LEU A 23 12.56 13.29 -1.54
CA LEU A 23 13.47 12.15 -1.31
C LEU A 23 12.71 10.88 -0.91
N HIS A 24 11.63 11.04 -0.16
CA HIS A 24 10.73 9.95 0.24
C HIS A 24 9.30 10.28 -0.17
N PRO A 25 8.58 9.37 -0.85
CA PRO A 25 7.15 9.52 -1.07
C PRO A 25 6.41 9.68 0.26
N PHE A 26 5.41 10.54 0.27
CA PHE A 26 4.48 10.67 1.40
C PHE A 26 3.19 11.36 0.95
N CYS A 27 2.12 11.13 1.71
CA CYS A 27 0.87 11.86 1.62
C CYS A 27 0.69 12.75 2.86
N GLY A 28 0.26 13.99 2.66
CA GLY A 28 0.01 14.96 3.73
C GLY A 28 -0.77 16.16 3.22
N GLY A 29 -0.75 17.27 3.97
CA GLY A 29 -1.44 18.50 3.60
C GLY A 29 -2.57 18.85 4.56
N ALA A 30 -3.67 19.36 4.01
CA ALA A 30 -4.86 19.76 4.75
C ALA A 30 -6.11 19.18 4.07
N GLU A 31 -7.27 19.29 4.73
CA GLU A 31 -8.55 18.69 4.32
C GLU A 31 -8.95 18.98 2.86
N ASP A 32 -8.65 20.18 2.34
CA ASP A 32 -8.92 20.57 0.96
C ASP A 32 -7.67 20.83 0.10
N ASP A 33 -6.49 20.45 0.60
CA ASP A 33 -5.21 20.55 -0.13
C ASP A 33 -4.34 19.33 0.21
N VAL A 34 -4.71 18.18 -0.33
CA VAL A 34 -4.02 16.91 -0.11
C VAL A 34 -2.82 16.82 -1.05
N ARG A 35 -1.62 16.75 -0.47
CA ARG A 35 -0.37 16.74 -1.22
C ARG A 35 0.29 15.41 -1.13
N ILE A 36 0.68 14.86 -2.28
CA ILE A 36 1.50 13.66 -2.36
C ILE A 36 2.83 13.96 -3.02
N THR A 37 3.84 13.20 -2.64
CA THR A 37 5.16 13.32 -3.25
C THR A 37 5.63 11.97 -3.78
N THR A 38 6.52 12.02 -4.75
CA THR A 38 7.14 10.83 -5.32
C THR A 38 8.62 11.05 -5.58
N ARG A 39 9.36 9.96 -5.75
CA ARG A 39 10.74 9.94 -6.20
C ARG A 39 10.82 9.27 -7.56
N TYR A 40 11.56 9.85 -8.49
CA TYR A 40 11.78 9.26 -9.81
C TYR A 40 13.19 8.71 -9.93
N GLU A 41 13.30 7.46 -10.37
CA GLU A 41 14.56 6.84 -10.77
C GLU A 41 14.52 6.52 -12.26
N LYS A 42 15.58 6.91 -13.00
CA LYS A 42 15.61 6.77 -14.48
C LYS A 42 15.56 5.30 -14.94
N GLY A 43 16.00 4.37 -14.11
CA GLY A 43 16.05 2.95 -14.43
C GLY A 43 14.87 2.13 -13.95
N ASP A 44 13.96 2.71 -13.13
CA ASP A 44 12.85 1.99 -12.49
C ASP A 44 11.58 2.84 -12.44
N PHE A 45 10.89 2.87 -13.57
CA PHE A 45 9.63 3.62 -13.66
C PHE A 45 8.48 2.93 -12.92
N LEU A 46 8.50 1.59 -12.82
CA LEU A 46 7.42 0.83 -12.18
C LEU A 46 7.39 1.09 -10.69
N ASN A 47 8.54 1.13 -10.02
CA ASN A 47 8.63 1.46 -8.60
C ASN A 47 8.09 2.87 -8.34
N ALA A 48 8.52 3.86 -9.15
CA ALA A 48 8.00 5.22 -9.04
C ALA A 48 6.48 5.30 -9.30
N LEU A 49 5.96 4.54 -10.25
CA LEU A 49 4.53 4.49 -10.56
C LEU A 49 3.73 3.85 -9.42
N MET A 50 4.19 2.72 -8.88
CA MET A 50 3.53 2.06 -7.74
C MET A 50 3.56 2.95 -6.50
N GLY A 51 4.65 3.69 -6.26
CA GLY A 51 4.71 4.69 -5.19
C GLY A 51 3.67 5.81 -5.37
N VAL A 52 3.47 6.32 -6.60
CA VAL A 52 2.41 7.30 -6.88
C VAL A 52 1.02 6.72 -6.61
N VAL A 53 0.78 5.47 -6.99
CA VAL A 53 -0.50 4.79 -6.74
C VAL A 53 -0.72 4.56 -5.25
N HIS A 54 0.32 4.16 -4.52
CA HIS A 54 0.30 4.01 -3.06
C HIS A 54 -0.14 5.31 -2.38
N GLU A 55 0.60 6.40 -2.64
CA GLU A 55 0.27 7.71 -2.06
C GLU A 55 -1.10 8.22 -2.53
N SER A 56 -1.53 7.87 -3.75
CA SER A 56 -2.89 8.18 -4.21
C SER A 56 -3.96 7.47 -3.39
N GLY A 57 -3.72 6.24 -2.92
CA GLY A 57 -4.64 5.54 -2.04
C GLY A 57 -4.85 6.26 -0.71
N HIS A 58 -3.76 6.73 -0.08
CA HIS A 58 -3.82 7.61 1.09
C HIS A 58 -4.61 8.89 0.81
N ALA A 59 -4.30 9.53 -0.31
CA ALA A 59 -4.92 10.80 -0.69
C ALA A 59 -6.41 10.68 -1.03
N LEU A 60 -6.83 9.58 -1.65
CA LEU A 60 -8.25 9.29 -1.92
C LEU A 60 -9.04 9.11 -0.63
N TYR A 61 -8.43 8.56 0.42
CA TYR A 61 -9.04 8.50 1.75
C TYR A 61 -9.24 9.91 2.31
N GLU A 62 -8.20 10.73 2.33
CA GLU A 62 -8.27 12.11 2.82
C GLU A 62 -9.29 12.94 2.03
N GLN A 63 -9.27 12.87 0.69
CA GLN A 63 -10.25 13.56 -0.16
C GLN A 63 -11.67 13.01 -0.03
N GLY A 64 -11.82 11.78 0.46
CA GLY A 64 -13.10 11.11 0.69
C GLY A 64 -13.70 11.33 2.06
N LEU A 65 -13.02 12.01 2.98
CA LEU A 65 -13.53 12.30 4.32
C LEU A 65 -14.76 13.23 4.28
N PRO A 66 -15.68 13.13 5.25
CA PRO A 66 -16.95 13.86 5.23
C PRO A 66 -16.75 15.36 5.47
N ARG A 67 -17.04 16.19 4.49
CA ARG A 67 -16.91 17.66 4.58
C ARG A 67 -17.68 18.27 5.72
N ALA A 68 -18.82 17.67 6.10
CA ALA A 68 -19.64 18.15 7.22
C ALA A 68 -18.91 18.09 8.57
N TRP A 69 -17.81 17.31 8.65
CA TRP A 69 -17.00 17.15 9.87
C TRP A 69 -15.61 17.78 9.75
N HIS A 70 -15.38 18.62 8.74
CA HIS A 70 -14.10 19.34 8.60
C HIS A 70 -13.76 20.10 9.89
N SER A 71 -12.48 20.13 10.22
CA SER A 71 -11.94 20.76 11.43
C SER A 71 -12.44 20.17 12.76
N GLN A 72 -13.09 19.00 12.72
CA GLN A 72 -13.52 18.27 13.92
C GLN A 72 -12.71 16.96 14.05
N PRO A 73 -12.35 16.54 15.29
CA PRO A 73 -11.60 15.28 15.47
C PRO A 73 -12.33 14.05 14.91
N VAL A 74 -13.66 14.04 14.89
CA VAL A 74 -14.47 12.96 14.33
C VAL A 74 -14.35 12.89 12.80
N GLY A 75 -14.02 13.99 12.13
CA GLY A 75 -13.83 14.07 10.68
C GLY A 75 -12.47 13.58 10.21
N ALA A 76 -11.52 13.39 11.09
CA ALA A 76 -10.18 12.91 10.74
C ALA A 76 -10.17 11.43 10.33
N ALA A 77 -9.21 11.03 9.51
CA ALA A 77 -8.99 9.64 9.13
C ALA A 77 -8.76 8.74 10.36
N ARG A 78 -9.23 7.49 10.31
CA ARG A 78 -9.24 6.58 11.47
C ARG A 78 -8.00 5.70 11.56
N GLY A 79 -6.94 6.25 12.14
CA GLY A 79 -5.73 5.51 12.51
C GLY A 79 -4.93 4.93 11.34
N MET A 80 -3.66 4.63 11.60
CA MET A 80 -2.71 4.32 10.52
C MET A 80 -2.95 2.99 9.84
N SER A 81 -3.44 1.95 10.54
CA SER A 81 -3.73 0.65 9.87
C SER A 81 -4.86 0.77 8.83
N LEU A 82 -5.90 1.59 9.11
CA LEU A 82 -6.97 1.82 8.13
C LEU A 82 -6.49 2.73 7.00
N HIS A 83 -5.65 3.73 7.33
CA HIS A 83 -5.07 4.64 6.36
C HIS A 83 -4.16 3.89 5.37
N GLU A 84 -3.27 3.03 5.89
CA GLU A 84 -2.40 2.17 5.10
C GLU A 84 -3.20 1.14 4.28
N SER A 85 -4.36 0.71 4.76
CA SER A 85 -5.19 -0.20 3.98
C SER A 85 -5.72 0.43 2.70
N GLN A 86 -5.87 1.75 2.63
CA GLN A 86 -6.32 2.45 1.41
C GLN A 86 -5.18 2.56 0.39
N SER A 87 -3.95 2.81 0.84
CA SER A 87 -2.77 2.82 -0.02
C SER A 87 -2.48 1.43 -0.59
N LEU A 88 -2.46 0.40 0.27
CA LEU A 88 -2.19 -0.98 -0.14
C LEU A 88 -3.35 -1.60 -0.93
N LEU A 89 -4.59 -1.16 -0.72
CA LEU A 89 -5.70 -1.55 -1.59
C LEU A 89 -5.47 -1.03 -3.00
N MET A 90 -5.13 0.23 -3.16
CA MET A 90 -4.86 0.79 -4.49
C MET A 90 -3.61 0.18 -5.11
N GLU A 91 -2.50 0.12 -4.39
CA GLU A 91 -1.23 -0.38 -4.91
C GLU A 91 -1.26 -1.90 -5.12
N MET A 92 -1.43 -2.67 -4.05
CA MET A 92 -1.22 -4.11 -4.05
C MET A 92 -2.44 -4.87 -4.61
N GLN A 93 -3.65 -4.50 -4.17
CA GLN A 93 -4.83 -5.28 -4.50
C GLN A 93 -5.37 -4.95 -5.90
N VAL A 94 -5.33 -3.68 -6.31
CA VAL A 94 -5.94 -3.19 -7.55
C VAL A 94 -4.90 -2.94 -8.63
N CYS A 95 -3.93 -2.05 -8.42
CA CYS A 95 -3.04 -1.62 -9.51
C CYS A 95 -1.89 -2.60 -9.81
N ARG A 96 -1.73 -3.67 -9.03
CA ARG A 96 -0.91 -4.83 -9.39
C ARG A 96 -1.73 -6.01 -9.93
N SER A 97 -3.00 -5.83 -10.25
CA SER A 97 -3.82 -6.88 -10.86
C SER A 97 -3.60 -6.97 -12.38
N ALA A 98 -3.94 -8.13 -12.95
CA ALA A 98 -3.88 -8.34 -14.40
C ALA A 98 -4.87 -7.41 -15.14
N GLU A 99 -6.03 -7.16 -14.54
CA GLU A 99 -7.07 -6.28 -15.08
C GLU A 99 -6.57 -4.83 -15.17
N PHE A 100 -5.93 -4.32 -14.12
CA PHE A 100 -5.33 -2.99 -14.19
C PHE A 100 -4.23 -2.93 -15.26
N MET A 101 -3.37 -3.94 -15.34
CA MET A 101 -2.31 -3.97 -16.35
C MET A 101 -2.86 -4.07 -17.77
N ALA A 102 -4.01 -4.72 -17.98
CA ALA A 102 -4.67 -4.73 -19.29
C ALA A 102 -5.00 -3.32 -19.79
N TRP A 103 -5.45 -2.43 -18.88
CA TRP A 103 -5.70 -1.03 -19.20
C TRP A 103 -4.40 -0.20 -19.20
N ALA A 104 -3.53 -0.38 -18.22
CA ALA A 104 -2.38 0.49 -17.98
C ALA A 104 -1.24 0.28 -18.98
N ALA A 105 -1.02 -0.94 -19.47
CA ALA A 105 0.12 -1.28 -20.33
C ALA A 105 0.23 -0.38 -21.58
N PRO A 106 -0.79 -0.21 -22.42
CA PRO A 106 -0.71 0.69 -23.56
C PRO A 106 -0.54 2.16 -23.16
N VAL A 107 -1.11 2.58 -22.02
CA VAL A 107 -0.95 3.95 -21.50
C VAL A 107 0.50 4.19 -21.06
N ILE A 108 1.10 3.22 -20.38
CA ILE A 108 2.49 3.27 -19.93
C ILE A 108 3.43 3.31 -21.15
N ALA A 109 3.26 2.40 -22.11
CA ALA A 109 4.07 2.35 -23.32
C ALA A 109 4.03 3.69 -24.06
N ALA A 110 2.85 4.24 -24.33
CA ALA A 110 2.68 5.52 -24.99
C ALA A 110 3.37 6.68 -24.24
N ALA A 111 3.23 6.71 -22.91
CA ALA A 111 3.80 7.78 -22.08
C ALA A 111 5.34 7.74 -22.03
N LEU A 112 5.95 6.57 -22.21
CA LEU A 112 7.40 6.35 -22.13
C LEU A 112 8.05 6.24 -23.52
N GLY A 113 7.29 6.41 -24.60
CA GLY A 113 7.78 6.34 -25.97
C GLY A 113 8.08 4.90 -26.43
N GLY A 114 7.46 3.90 -25.79
CA GLY A 114 7.53 2.50 -26.18
C GLY A 114 6.49 2.14 -27.24
N ASP A 115 6.71 1.02 -27.92
CA ASP A 115 5.73 0.41 -28.82
C ASP A 115 4.80 -0.49 -28.02
N ALA A 116 3.52 -0.12 -27.91
CA ALA A 116 2.51 -0.90 -27.18
C ALA A 116 2.30 -2.33 -27.76
N GLN A 117 2.76 -2.61 -28.97
CA GLN A 117 2.72 -3.95 -29.57
C GLN A 117 3.98 -4.78 -29.26
N ALA A 118 5.03 -4.16 -28.71
CA ALA A 118 6.24 -4.89 -28.36
C ALA A 118 6.03 -5.72 -27.06
N PRO A 119 6.54 -6.97 -27.03
CA PRO A 119 6.29 -7.91 -25.92
C PRO A 119 6.66 -7.40 -24.53
N GLU A 120 7.68 -6.54 -24.42
CA GLU A 120 8.14 -5.95 -23.18
C GLU A 120 7.11 -4.98 -22.54
N TRP A 121 6.22 -4.41 -23.35
CA TRP A 121 5.13 -3.53 -22.91
C TRP A 121 3.78 -4.24 -22.80
N SER A 122 3.74 -5.56 -23.00
CA SER A 122 2.49 -6.31 -22.84
C SER A 122 1.99 -6.28 -21.40
N ALA A 123 0.67 -6.32 -21.23
CA ALA A 123 0.04 -6.37 -19.91
C ALA A 123 0.56 -7.54 -19.06
N ASP A 124 0.75 -8.70 -19.67
CA ASP A 124 1.28 -9.90 -19.01
C ASP A 124 2.74 -9.71 -18.54
N THR A 125 3.59 -9.09 -19.38
CA THR A 125 4.97 -8.79 -18.98
C THR A 125 5.03 -7.80 -17.82
N LEU A 126 4.27 -6.70 -17.88
CA LEU A 126 4.22 -5.72 -16.82
C LEU A 126 3.61 -6.31 -15.52
N HIS A 127 2.55 -7.12 -15.65
CA HIS A 127 1.96 -7.82 -14.51
C HIS A 127 2.97 -8.72 -13.80
N ARG A 128 3.72 -9.55 -14.55
CA ARG A 128 4.79 -10.39 -13.99
C ARG A 128 5.89 -9.58 -13.31
N GLN A 129 6.21 -8.38 -13.81
CA GLN A 129 7.22 -7.52 -13.19
C GLN A 129 6.74 -6.97 -11.85
N VAL A 130 5.51 -6.46 -11.76
CA VAL A 130 4.96 -5.88 -10.51
C VAL A 130 4.57 -6.92 -9.47
N THR A 131 4.42 -8.19 -9.87
CA THR A 131 4.12 -9.31 -8.96
C THR A 131 5.33 -10.23 -8.73
N ARG A 132 6.52 -9.81 -9.14
CA ARG A 132 7.74 -10.62 -8.96
C ARG A 132 8.11 -10.74 -7.49
N VAL A 133 8.28 -11.96 -7.01
CA VAL A 133 8.78 -12.26 -5.66
C VAL A 133 10.31 -12.34 -5.67
N ARG A 134 10.94 -11.52 -4.84
CA ARG A 134 12.39 -11.50 -4.67
C ARG A 134 12.77 -11.01 -3.27
N PRO A 135 13.17 -11.90 -2.35
CA PRO A 135 13.66 -11.48 -1.04
C PRO A 135 14.78 -10.44 -1.16
N GLY A 136 14.69 -9.38 -0.40
CA GLY A 136 15.65 -8.28 -0.36
C GLY A 136 15.89 -7.80 1.05
N PHE A 137 16.99 -7.05 1.27
CA PHE A 137 17.34 -6.53 2.58
C PHE A 137 16.46 -5.38 3.04
N ILE A 138 16.01 -4.54 2.10
CA ILE A 138 15.34 -3.28 2.39
C ILE A 138 13.83 -3.47 2.41
N ARG A 139 13.22 -3.17 3.55
CA ARG A 139 11.79 -3.35 3.78
C ARG A 139 10.91 -2.58 2.78
N VAL A 140 11.24 -1.31 2.53
CA VAL A 140 10.43 -0.47 1.64
C VAL A 140 10.43 -0.93 0.19
N ASP A 141 11.42 -1.73 -0.22
CA ASP A 141 11.55 -2.29 -1.57
C ASP A 141 11.05 -3.75 -1.63
N ALA A 142 10.54 -4.30 -0.50
CA ALA A 142 10.11 -5.68 -0.43
C ALA A 142 8.82 -5.92 -1.23
N ASP A 143 8.74 -7.08 -1.88
CA ASP A 143 7.54 -7.53 -2.56
C ASP A 143 6.41 -7.93 -1.59
N GLU A 144 5.21 -8.13 -2.13
CA GLU A 144 4.00 -8.41 -1.34
C GLU A 144 4.11 -9.68 -0.45
N ILE A 145 4.88 -10.67 -0.88
CA ILE A 145 5.08 -11.94 -0.14
C ILE A 145 6.08 -11.75 1.01
N THR A 146 7.19 -11.05 0.75
CA THR A 146 8.29 -10.94 1.72
C THR A 146 8.12 -9.76 2.68
N TYR A 147 7.29 -8.75 2.34
CA TYR A 147 7.05 -7.58 3.19
C TYR A 147 6.58 -7.94 4.62
N PRO A 148 5.59 -8.84 4.82
CA PRO A 148 5.16 -9.22 6.16
C PRO A 148 6.27 -9.82 7.01
N ALA A 149 7.24 -10.54 6.44
CA ALA A 149 8.39 -11.08 7.17
C ALA A 149 9.26 -9.96 7.76
N HIS A 150 9.50 -8.88 6.99
CA HIS A 150 10.18 -7.69 7.50
C HIS A 150 9.45 -7.05 8.68
N ILE A 151 8.13 -7.04 8.66
CA ILE A 151 7.32 -6.47 9.76
C ILE A 151 7.37 -7.39 10.99
N LEU A 152 7.29 -8.71 10.82
CA LEU A 152 7.41 -9.66 11.91
C LEU A 152 8.74 -9.51 12.67
N VAL A 153 9.87 -9.37 11.94
CA VAL A 153 11.17 -9.11 12.57
C VAL A 153 11.09 -7.88 13.47
N ARG A 154 10.59 -6.78 12.96
CA ARG A 154 10.51 -5.50 13.70
C ARG A 154 9.58 -5.59 14.91
N TYR A 155 8.43 -6.23 14.75
CA TYR A 155 7.49 -6.46 15.85
C TYR A 155 8.12 -7.30 16.98
N GLU A 156 8.84 -8.37 16.64
CA GLU A 156 9.52 -9.21 17.62
C GLU A 156 10.63 -8.44 18.36
N MET A 157 11.44 -7.65 17.62
CA MET A 157 12.48 -6.80 18.19
C MET A 157 11.91 -5.73 19.12
N GLU A 158 10.90 -4.99 18.67
CA GLU A 158 10.20 -3.98 19.49
C GLU A 158 9.64 -4.58 20.77
N THR A 159 8.95 -5.71 20.64
CA THR A 159 8.33 -6.40 21.78
C THR A 159 9.39 -6.88 22.77
N ALA A 160 10.53 -7.37 22.30
CA ALA A 160 11.62 -7.82 23.15
C ALA A 160 12.30 -6.65 23.89
N LEU A 161 12.57 -5.54 23.19
CA LEU A 161 13.20 -4.35 23.76
C LEU A 161 12.28 -3.68 24.80
N ILE A 162 11.03 -3.40 24.45
CA ILE A 162 10.08 -2.69 25.32
C ILE A 162 9.78 -3.48 26.59
N ASN A 163 9.72 -4.82 26.50
CA ASN A 163 9.50 -5.67 27.67
C ASN A 163 10.80 -6.05 28.43
N GLY A 164 11.94 -5.46 28.08
CA GLY A 164 13.23 -5.71 28.74
C GLY A 164 13.78 -7.13 28.58
N ARG A 165 13.30 -7.87 27.56
CA ARG A 165 13.77 -9.24 27.26
C ARG A 165 15.04 -9.26 26.39
N MET A 166 15.42 -8.12 25.84
CA MET A 166 16.62 -7.94 25.02
C MET A 166 17.27 -6.61 25.37
N ALA A 167 18.58 -6.56 25.46
CA ALA A 167 19.31 -5.31 25.59
C ALA A 167 19.56 -4.69 24.21
N LEU A 168 19.59 -3.36 24.14
CA LEU A 168 19.77 -2.63 22.87
C LEU A 168 21.05 -3.05 22.10
N ARG A 169 22.14 -3.37 22.82
CA ARG A 169 23.40 -3.85 22.21
C ARG A 169 23.25 -5.17 21.45
N ASP A 170 22.23 -5.97 21.77
CA ASP A 170 22.01 -7.29 21.17
C ASP A 170 21.11 -7.20 19.92
N LEU A 171 20.48 -6.02 19.69
CA LEU A 171 19.56 -5.79 18.59
C LEU A 171 20.13 -6.11 17.20
N PRO A 172 21.35 -5.70 16.80
CA PRO A 172 21.85 -5.99 15.47
C PRO A 172 21.96 -7.47 15.20
N GLY A 173 22.50 -8.24 16.15
CA GLY A 173 22.62 -9.71 16.03
C GLY A 173 21.26 -10.39 15.91
N ALA A 174 20.36 -10.11 16.86
CA ALA A 174 19.01 -10.69 16.87
C ALA A 174 18.21 -10.35 15.61
N PHE A 175 18.33 -9.12 15.12
CA PHE A 175 17.68 -8.70 13.87
C PHE A 175 18.21 -9.48 12.66
N ASN A 176 19.53 -9.61 12.55
CA ASN A 176 20.20 -10.31 11.45
C ASN A 176 19.87 -11.82 11.44
N ASP A 177 19.87 -12.45 12.61
CA ASP A 177 19.49 -13.86 12.76
C ASP A 177 18.04 -14.06 12.30
N ARG A 178 17.14 -13.17 12.67
CA ARG A 178 15.74 -13.29 12.32
C ARG A 178 15.45 -13.00 10.84
N ILE A 179 16.17 -12.07 10.21
CA ILE A 179 16.16 -11.87 8.75
C ILE A 179 16.64 -13.13 8.04
N HIS A 180 17.69 -13.77 8.55
CA HIS A 180 18.17 -15.01 7.97
C HIS A 180 17.14 -16.14 8.09
N ASP A 181 16.51 -16.30 9.23
CA ASP A 181 15.49 -17.34 9.47
C ASP A 181 14.28 -17.21 8.54
N LEU A 182 13.80 -15.98 8.33
CA LEU A 182 12.56 -15.75 7.58
C LEU A 182 12.79 -15.55 6.08
N LEU A 183 13.92 -14.97 5.68
CA LEU A 183 14.17 -14.56 4.30
C LEU A 183 15.40 -15.24 3.68
N GLY A 184 16.18 -16.01 4.45
CA GLY A 184 17.39 -16.67 3.97
C GLY A 184 18.55 -15.71 3.71
N LEU A 185 18.45 -14.43 4.11
CA LEU A 185 19.41 -13.39 3.80
C LEU A 185 20.44 -13.21 4.93
N ARG A 186 21.71 -13.00 4.59
CA ARG A 186 22.78 -12.69 5.53
C ARG A 186 23.10 -11.20 5.47
N VAL A 187 22.69 -10.48 6.50
CA VAL A 187 22.92 -9.02 6.61
C VAL A 187 24.40 -8.77 6.94
N ALA A 188 25.09 -8.04 6.08
CA ALA A 188 26.52 -7.74 6.24
C ALA A 188 26.79 -6.41 6.96
N GLU A 189 25.85 -5.49 6.94
CA GLU A 189 25.98 -4.13 7.48
C GLU A 189 24.66 -3.68 8.11
N ASP A 190 24.72 -3.00 9.27
CA ASP A 190 23.53 -2.57 10.02
C ASP A 190 22.62 -1.61 9.24
N ARG A 191 23.15 -0.85 8.27
CA ARG A 191 22.36 -0.02 7.37
C ARG A 191 21.43 -0.83 6.44
N LEU A 192 21.73 -2.11 6.21
CA LEU A 192 20.86 -3.07 5.50
C LEU A 192 20.05 -3.93 6.48
N GLY A 193 20.28 -3.75 7.77
CA GLY A 193 19.64 -4.44 8.87
C GLY A 193 18.81 -3.50 9.74
N CYS A 194 19.09 -3.46 11.03
CA CYS A 194 18.29 -2.75 12.02
C CYS A 194 18.32 -1.21 11.90
N LEU A 195 19.26 -0.63 11.16
CA LEU A 195 19.39 0.83 10.96
C LEU A 195 18.79 1.35 9.63
N GLN A 196 18.08 0.53 8.89
CA GLN A 196 17.51 0.94 7.60
C GLN A 196 16.27 1.84 7.74
N ASP A 197 15.58 1.80 8.87
CA ASP A 197 14.33 2.52 9.12
C ASP A 197 14.52 3.65 10.13
N ILE A 198 13.82 4.76 9.94
CA ILE A 198 13.84 5.91 10.86
C ILE A 198 12.84 5.81 12.02
N HIS A 199 12.00 4.80 12.06
CA HIS A 199 10.89 4.67 13.01
C HIS A 199 11.36 4.71 14.46
N TRP A 200 12.32 3.88 14.82
CA TRP A 200 12.83 3.81 16.19
C TRP A 200 13.54 5.09 16.63
N PRO A 201 14.49 5.65 15.85
CA PRO A 201 15.10 6.93 16.20
C PRO A 201 14.12 8.11 16.32
N SER A 202 13.01 8.08 15.57
CA SER A 202 11.95 9.10 15.64
C SER A 202 10.92 8.86 16.74
N GLY A 203 11.05 7.77 17.51
CA GLY A 203 10.13 7.44 18.59
C GLY A 203 8.83 6.75 18.15
N SER A 204 8.74 6.30 16.88
CA SER A 204 7.55 5.64 16.31
C SER A 204 7.50 4.15 16.67
N TRP A 205 7.56 3.84 17.97
CA TRP A 205 7.43 2.48 18.49
C TRP A 205 5.99 1.95 18.34
N GLY A 206 5.86 0.67 17.95
CA GLY A 206 4.55 0.04 17.69
C GLY A 206 3.92 0.44 16.35
N TYR A 207 4.63 1.17 15.50
CA TYR A 207 4.11 1.60 14.19
C TYR A 207 4.16 0.49 13.14
N PHE A 208 5.21 -0.31 13.08
CA PHE A 208 5.43 -1.32 12.05
C PHE A 208 4.27 -2.30 11.83
N PRO A 209 3.53 -2.76 12.86
CA PRO A 209 2.38 -3.63 12.65
C PRO A 209 1.29 -3.02 11.76
N THR A 210 1.20 -1.68 11.67
CA THR A 210 0.18 -1.00 10.84
C THR A 210 0.29 -1.36 9.37
N TYR A 211 1.47 -1.65 8.87
CA TYR A 211 1.72 -2.05 7.49
C TYR A 211 1.07 -3.40 7.15
N THR A 212 1.38 -4.46 7.91
CA THR A 212 0.78 -5.78 7.66
C THR A 212 -0.71 -5.81 8.00
N LEU A 213 -1.15 -5.12 9.05
CA LEU A 213 -2.58 -4.94 9.34
C LEU A 213 -3.28 -4.20 8.20
N GLY A 214 -2.64 -3.17 7.64
CA GLY A 214 -3.12 -2.46 6.45
C GLY A 214 -3.30 -3.39 5.25
N ALA A 215 -2.31 -4.25 4.97
CA ALA A 215 -2.38 -5.23 3.89
C ALA A 215 -3.53 -6.25 4.07
N MET A 216 -3.71 -6.75 5.30
CA MET A 216 -4.82 -7.65 5.63
C MET A 216 -6.18 -6.97 5.43
N ILE A 217 -6.33 -5.73 5.91
CA ILE A 217 -7.57 -4.95 5.75
C ILE A 217 -7.80 -4.64 4.27
N ALA A 218 -6.77 -4.27 3.51
CA ALA A 218 -6.85 -3.99 2.08
C ALA A 218 -7.42 -5.17 1.29
N ALA A 219 -6.91 -6.38 1.54
CA ALA A 219 -7.40 -7.60 0.91
C ALA A 219 -8.87 -7.89 1.30
N GLN A 220 -9.21 -7.68 2.57
CA GLN A 220 -10.56 -7.89 3.09
C GLN A 220 -11.56 -6.89 2.48
N LEU A 221 -11.19 -5.62 2.35
CA LEU A 221 -12.00 -4.58 1.71
C LEU A 221 -12.18 -4.85 0.20
N ARG A 222 -11.10 -5.24 -0.50
CA ARG A 222 -11.19 -5.58 -1.93
C ARG A 222 -12.13 -6.75 -2.17
N GLU A 223 -12.04 -7.82 -1.37
CA GLU A 223 -12.92 -8.99 -1.47
C GLU A 223 -14.40 -8.60 -1.23
N ALA A 224 -14.66 -7.77 -0.23
CA ALA A 224 -16.00 -7.28 0.08
C ALA A 224 -16.55 -6.37 -1.03
N ALA A 225 -15.73 -5.44 -1.56
CA ALA A 225 -16.10 -4.58 -2.66
C ALA A 225 -16.43 -5.38 -3.93
N GLN A 226 -15.62 -6.37 -4.28
CA GLN A 226 -15.84 -7.24 -5.43
C GLN A 226 -17.12 -8.09 -5.29
N LYS A 227 -17.41 -8.56 -4.07
CA LYS A 227 -18.67 -9.28 -3.79
C LYS A 227 -19.89 -8.38 -3.93
N ALA A 228 -19.79 -7.12 -3.49
CA ALA A 228 -20.87 -6.13 -3.59
C ALA A 228 -21.05 -5.60 -5.02
N CYS A 229 -19.96 -5.52 -5.79
CA CYS A 229 -19.90 -4.97 -7.14
C CYS A 229 -19.25 -6.00 -8.08
N PRO A 230 -20.02 -6.95 -8.64
CA PRO A 230 -19.45 -8.05 -9.45
C PRO A 230 -18.66 -7.61 -10.68
N THR A 231 -18.97 -6.45 -11.26
CA THR A 231 -18.26 -5.89 -12.43
C THR A 231 -16.97 -5.12 -12.06
N LEU A 232 -16.63 -5.03 -10.76
CA LEU A 232 -15.53 -4.18 -10.28
C LEU A 232 -14.23 -4.38 -11.05
N MET A 233 -13.81 -5.62 -11.26
CA MET A 233 -12.53 -5.88 -11.94
C MET A 233 -12.62 -5.63 -13.45
N GLU A 234 -13.80 -5.81 -14.06
CA GLU A 234 -14.05 -5.43 -15.45
C GLU A 234 -14.00 -3.90 -15.64
N ASP A 235 -14.52 -3.14 -14.65
CA ASP A 235 -14.44 -1.67 -14.65
C ASP A 235 -12.97 -1.23 -14.55
N ILE A 236 -12.18 -1.82 -13.65
CA ILE A 236 -10.74 -1.57 -13.54
C ILE A 236 -10.01 -1.88 -14.85
N ALA A 237 -10.36 -2.97 -15.54
CA ALA A 237 -9.76 -3.33 -16.84
C ALA A 237 -10.07 -2.31 -17.96
N ARG A 238 -11.04 -1.42 -17.75
CA ARG A 238 -11.35 -0.29 -18.64
C ARG A 238 -10.84 1.07 -18.12
N GLY A 239 -10.15 1.09 -16.97
CA GLY A 239 -9.68 2.30 -16.32
C GLY A 239 -10.78 3.07 -15.57
N ASP A 240 -11.90 2.42 -15.26
CA ASP A 240 -12.98 3.02 -14.48
C ASP A 240 -12.91 2.59 -13.01
N PHE A 241 -12.55 3.54 -12.16
CA PHE A 241 -12.44 3.36 -10.71
C PHE A 241 -13.67 3.86 -9.94
N SER A 242 -14.68 4.38 -10.63
CA SER A 242 -15.84 5.02 -10.00
C SER A 242 -16.63 4.08 -9.10
N THR A 243 -16.79 2.83 -9.50
CA THR A 243 -17.45 1.77 -8.72
C THR A 243 -16.72 1.52 -7.41
N LEU A 244 -15.39 1.32 -7.47
CA LEU A 244 -14.55 1.12 -6.28
C LEU A 244 -14.61 2.31 -5.33
N LEU A 245 -14.42 3.52 -5.85
CA LEU A 245 -14.41 4.73 -5.03
C LEU A 245 -15.75 5.00 -4.38
N THR A 246 -16.85 4.77 -5.09
CA THR A 246 -18.21 4.92 -4.55
C THR A 246 -18.41 3.97 -3.37
N TRP A 247 -17.99 2.70 -3.51
CA TRP A 247 -18.08 1.73 -2.45
C TRP A 247 -17.19 2.11 -1.24
N LEU A 248 -15.93 2.47 -1.48
CA LEU A 248 -15.00 2.88 -0.42
C LEU A 248 -15.49 4.12 0.34
N ARG A 249 -15.99 5.12 -0.37
CA ARG A 249 -16.57 6.33 0.26
C ARG A 249 -17.73 5.98 1.17
N ALA A 250 -18.66 5.14 0.71
CA ALA A 250 -19.83 4.75 1.49
C ALA A 250 -19.48 3.92 2.73
N HIS A 251 -18.54 2.99 2.62
CA HIS A 251 -18.28 2.00 3.67
C HIS A 251 -17.09 2.34 4.57
N VAL A 252 -16.12 3.14 4.10
CA VAL A 252 -14.89 3.45 4.82
C VAL A 252 -14.69 4.96 5.00
N HIS A 253 -14.60 5.74 3.90
CA HIS A 253 -14.14 7.11 3.97
C HIS A 253 -15.10 8.02 4.76
N HIS A 254 -16.41 7.94 4.49
CA HIS A 254 -17.42 8.73 5.18
C HIS A 254 -17.62 8.34 6.65
N ARG A 255 -17.03 7.23 7.08
CA ARG A 255 -17.03 6.83 8.50
C ARG A 255 -16.01 7.65 9.31
N ALA A 256 -14.95 8.13 8.69
CA ALA A 256 -13.90 8.91 9.33
C ALA A 256 -13.51 8.33 10.70
N SER A 257 -13.48 9.13 11.76
CA SER A 257 -13.22 8.67 13.14
C SER A 257 -14.48 8.44 13.99
N SER A 258 -15.66 8.26 13.37
CA SER A 258 -16.93 8.05 14.09
C SER A 258 -17.04 6.69 14.80
N ALA A 259 -16.19 5.73 14.44
CA ALA A 259 -16.15 4.39 15.06
C ALA A 259 -14.70 3.91 15.19
N SER A 260 -14.49 2.78 15.89
CA SER A 260 -13.17 2.14 15.90
C SER A 260 -12.82 1.57 14.51
N MET A 261 -11.53 1.47 14.18
CA MET A 261 -11.07 0.82 12.95
C MET A 261 -11.66 -0.58 12.81
N ARG A 262 -11.69 -1.34 13.92
CA ARG A 262 -12.26 -2.70 13.95
C ARG A 262 -13.74 -2.73 13.57
N ASP A 263 -14.52 -1.75 14.05
CA ASP A 263 -15.94 -1.66 13.74
C ASP A 263 -16.17 -1.22 12.29
N ILE A 264 -15.40 -0.24 11.80
CA ILE A 264 -15.47 0.19 10.39
C ILE A 264 -15.21 -0.98 9.44
N VAL A 265 -14.15 -1.75 9.69
CA VAL A 265 -13.81 -2.92 8.86
C VAL A 265 -14.89 -4.00 8.96
N ARG A 266 -15.35 -4.32 10.18
CA ARG A 266 -16.44 -5.30 10.37
C ARG A 266 -17.72 -4.88 9.64
N ASP A 267 -18.12 -3.62 9.75
CA ASP A 267 -19.35 -3.13 9.14
C ASP A 267 -19.24 -3.12 7.60
N ALA A 268 -18.04 -2.85 7.05
CA ALA A 268 -17.78 -2.85 5.62
C ALA A 268 -17.69 -4.27 5.02
N THR A 269 -17.17 -5.25 5.79
CA THR A 269 -16.76 -6.55 5.24
C THR A 269 -17.53 -7.74 5.84
N GLY A 270 -18.28 -7.53 6.93
CA GLY A 270 -18.99 -8.57 7.66
C GLY A 270 -18.13 -9.28 8.73
N ALA A 271 -16.81 -8.99 8.81
CA ALA A 271 -15.91 -9.62 9.77
C ALA A 271 -14.88 -8.59 10.33
N PRO A 272 -14.39 -8.77 11.56
CA PRO A 272 -13.30 -7.95 12.07
C PRO A 272 -12.02 -8.14 11.24
N PRO A 273 -11.02 -7.24 11.34
CA PRO A 273 -9.73 -7.42 10.69
C PRO A 273 -9.11 -8.78 10.99
N GLY A 274 -8.66 -9.48 9.96
CA GLY A 274 -8.06 -10.80 10.08
C GLY A 274 -7.23 -11.19 8.85
N PRO A 275 -6.43 -12.25 8.93
CA PRO A 275 -5.48 -12.63 7.88
C PRO A 275 -6.12 -13.39 6.71
N ASP A 276 -7.31 -13.95 6.85
CA ASP A 276 -7.84 -14.96 5.93
C ASP A 276 -7.98 -14.46 4.49
N ALA A 277 -8.54 -13.27 4.29
CA ALA A 277 -8.67 -12.68 2.96
C ALA A 277 -7.30 -12.40 2.31
N TYR A 278 -6.34 -11.93 3.11
CA TYR A 278 -4.98 -11.69 2.65
C TYR A 278 -4.27 -13.00 2.26
N LEU A 279 -4.40 -14.05 3.05
CA LEU A 279 -3.83 -15.36 2.73
C LEU A 279 -4.47 -15.98 1.47
N ARG A 280 -5.79 -15.85 1.29
CA ARG A 280 -6.46 -16.28 0.03
C ARG A 280 -5.92 -15.49 -1.16
N HIS A 281 -5.80 -14.18 -1.03
CA HIS A 281 -5.24 -13.32 -2.07
C HIS A 281 -3.83 -13.74 -2.47
N LEU A 282 -2.93 -13.95 -1.50
CA LEU A 282 -1.56 -14.37 -1.77
C LEU A 282 -1.50 -15.75 -2.46
N ARG A 283 -2.29 -16.73 -2.00
CA ARG A 283 -2.36 -18.06 -2.63
C ARG A 283 -2.86 -17.98 -4.07
N HIS A 284 -3.93 -17.21 -4.28
CA HIS A 284 -4.48 -17.02 -5.62
C HIS A 284 -3.47 -16.36 -6.57
N ARG A 285 -2.84 -15.26 -6.15
CA ARG A 285 -1.93 -14.50 -7.01
C ARG A 285 -0.61 -15.21 -7.29
N TYR A 286 -0.07 -15.94 -6.30
CA TYR A 286 1.30 -16.46 -6.36
C TYR A 286 1.40 -17.98 -6.44
N CYS A 287 0.35 -18.72 -6.05
CA CYS A 287 0.33 -20.18 -6.10
C CYS A 287 -0.70 -20.73 -7.11
N GLY A 288 -1.58 -19.89 -7.65
CA GLY A 288 -2.62 -20.31 -8.60
C GLY A 288 -3.75 -21.15 -7.96
N GLU A 289 -3.97 -20.97 -6.65
CA GLU A 289 -4.99 -21.69 -5.86
C GLU A 289 -6.32 -20.90 -5.77
#